data_af2fffed4258ca72ecc39faa926c7484
#
_entry.id   af2fffed4258ca72ecc39faa926c7484
#
_cell.length_a   1.000
_cell.length_b   1.000
_cell.length_c   1.000
_cell.angle_alpha   90.00
_cell.angle_beta   90.00
_cell.angle_gamma   90.00
#
_symmetry.space_group_name_H-M   'P 1'
#
loop_
_entity.id
_entity.type
_entity.pdbx_description
1 polymer ?
#
loop_
_entity_poly.entity_id
_entity_poly.type
_entity_poly.pdbx_seq_one_letter_code
_entity_poly.pdbx_strand_id
1 'polypeptide(L)'
;MEHIRTPKVEQVRLLQRRAGQRKPLLGTLYLSATHTIFVENHPETRRETWVLHSMVSGLERPPGGPTGSQLVLRCKDFRVFHLLFPLERDCVDVHASLTRLSRPESYRELYCLSINPNTNQEEREKSWSLVLPSQDYQRMGLPNNLWVATAANSEYKMCDSYPAQLFVSRWASPAVLMGSSRFRSRGRLPVLSYFHQDTLAAVCRCSQPLSGFSGRSEEDEQMVTAVMKANPGSDFIYVVDTRPRLNAMANRAAGKGYESEDHYGNIKLHFSGIDNIHVMRSSQQRILDVGEQRTPSMSDFLLGLENSGWLKHIKAVLDAGVFIAKAIADEGVSVLVHCSDGWDRTAQACSVASVLLEPYYRTMKGLMVLIEKDWVSFGHKFSHRYGHLDGDPREVSPVLDQFLEVLWQLAQQFPCAFQFNERFLLDLRTLAYSCQDGTFLGNSEKERRSLRLQERSFSVWSRLWRDREKYWNPLYRAEQSQTQGVLRPNTTPYCFKMWKGLYSPAETPAPPAQTPVDFLSSVREGSQQLEQELANQQEVAAGGPAPLGTRQATGSPDRGANQLPEGGGTQEED
;
A
#
# COMPACT_ATOMS: atom_id res chain seq x y z
N MET A 1 22.57 -2.31 -25.95
CA MET A 1 22.72 -0.96 -26.59
C MET A 1 22.12 -0.87 -27.99
N GLU A 2 21.65 -1.97 -28.54
CA GLU A 2 21.10 -2.05 -29.92
C GLU A 2 19.88 -1.15 -30.20
N HIS A 3 19.15 -0.77 -29.17
CA HIS A 3 17.93 0.02 -29.32
C HIS A 3 18.13 1.53 -29.04
N ILE A 4 19.36 1.96 -28.75
CA ILE A 4 19.65 3.38 -28.48
C ILE A 4 20.14 4.05 -29.75
N ARG A 5 19.28 4.92 -30.32
CA ARG A 5 19.60 5.66 -31.56
C ARG A 5 20.52 6.84 -31.29
N THR A 6 20.29 7.54 -30.17
CA THR A 6 21.08 8.70 -29.77
C THR A 6 21.43 8.59 -28.28
N PRO A 7 22.68 8.26 -27.92
CA PRO A 7 23.06 8.02 -26.53
C PRO A 7 23.26 9.31 -25.72
N LYS A 8 23.44 10.47 -26.38
CA LYS A 8 23.67 11.77 -25.76
C LYS A 8 22.97 12.86 -26.57
N VAL A 9 22.23 13.73 -25.89
CA VAL A 9 21.64 14.94 -26.47
C VAL A 9 21.99 16.14 -25.59
N GLU A 10 22.61 17.15 -26.17
CA GLU A 10 22.97 18.39 -25.50
C GLU A 10 21.87 19.44 -25.59
N GLN A 11 21.94 20.47 -24.75
CA GLN A 11 21.01 21.61 -24.73
C GLN A 11 19.54 21.21 -24.52
N VAL A 12 19.29 20.11 -23.84
CA VAL A 12 17.94 19.70 -23.41
C VAL A 12 17.51 20.55 -22.22
N ARG A 13 16.26 20.99 -22.22
CA ARG A 13 15.68 21.72 -21.10
C ARG A 13 14.70 20.80 -20.35
N LEU A 14 14.93 20.65 -19.05
CA LEU A 14 14.05 19.90 -18.17
C LEU A 14 13.12 20.86 -17.43
N LEU A 15 11.80 20.67 -17.61
CA LEU A 15 10.77 21.33 -16.84
C LEU A 15 10.34 20.41 -15.69
N GLN A 16 10.78 20.72 -14.48
CA GLN A 16 10.30 20.04 -13.28
C GLN A 16 9.19 20.84 -12.62
N ARG A 17 8.09 20.16 -12.27
CA ARG A 17 7.08 20.71 -11.37
C ARG A 17 7.60 20.60 -9.93
N ARG A 18 8.41 21.57 -9.49
CA ARG A 18 8.68 21.78 -8.06
C ARG A 18 8.02 23.10 -7.64
N ALA A 19 7.41 23.10 -6.46
CA ALA A 19 6.87 24.32 -5.87
C ALA A 19 7.96 25.42 -5.86
N GLY A 20 7.70 26.52 -6.57
CA GLY A 20 8.60 27.69 -6.63
C GLY A 20 9.61 27.74 -7.78
N GLN A 21 9.89 26.67 -8.51
CA GLN A 21 10.83 26.71 -9.64
C GLN A 21 10.07 26.90 -10.97
N ARG A 22 10.15 28.10 -11.54
CA ARG A 22 9.53 28.46 -12.83
C ARG A 22 10.47 28.38 -14.03
N LYS A 23 11.80 28.21 -13.81
CA LYS A 23 12.78 28.24 -14.90
C LYS A 23 13.14 26.82 -15.36
N PRO A 24 13.17 26.57 -16.67
CA PRO A 24 13.69 25.32 -17.22
C PRO A 24 15.15 25.13 -16.83
N LEU A 25 15.52 23.90 -16.44
CA LEU A 25 16.91 23.53 -16.21
C LEU A 25 17.55 23.13 -17.54
N LEU A 26 18.63 23.80 -17.91
CA LEU A 26 19.41 23.45 -19.10
C LEU A 26 20.41 22.36 -18.76
N GLY A 27 20.48 21.33 -19.60
CA GLY A 27 21.36 20.19 -19.33
C GLY A 27 21.63 19.31 -20.54
N THR A 28 22.23 18.19 -20.27
CA THR A 28 22.55 17.13 -21.23
C THR A 28 21.83 15.86 -20.83
N LEU A 29 21.14 15.24 -21.79
CA LEU A 29 20.43 13.97 -21.61
C LEU A 29 21.31 12.83 -22.10
N TYR A 30 21.45 11.80 -21.28
CA TYR A 30 22.14 10.55 -21.62
C TYR A 30 21.16 9.39 -21.56
N LEU A 31 21.26 8.50 -22.55
CA LEU A 31 20.56 7.21 -22.54
C LEU A 31 21.58 6.09 -22.38
N SER A 32 21.47 5.35 -21.30
CA SER A 32 22.19 4.08 -21.11
C SER A 32 21.28 2.89 -21.41
N ALA A 33 21.77 1.68 -21.26
CA ALA A 33 20.96 0.47 -21.42
C ALA A 33 19.79 0.39 -20.40
N THR A 34 19.92 1.02 -19.25
CA THR A 34 18.98 0.87 -18.11
C THR A 34 18.38 2.18 -17.62
N HIS A 35 19.07 3.30 -17.83
CA HIS A 35 18.68 4.60 -17.29
C HIS A 35 18.70 5.70 -18.33
N THR A 36 17.77 6.61 -18.18
CA THR A 36 17.82 7.96 -18.74
C THR A 36 18.37 8.88 -17.65
N ILE A 37 19.45 9.62 -17.98
CA ILE A 37 20.16 10.48 -17.02
C ILE A 37 20.17 11.90 -17.56
N PHE A 38 19.56 12.83 -16.85
CA PHE A 38 19.66 14.25 -17.16
C PHE A 38 20.68 14.88 -16.23
N VAL A 39 21.70 15.52 -16.80
CA VAL A 39 22.79 16.21 -16.09
C VAL A 39 22.64 17.71 -16.31
N GLU A 40 22.41 18.46 -15.23
CA GLU A 40 22.25 19.92 -15.27
C GLU A 40 23.58 20.60 -15.62
N ASN A 41 23.55 21.54 -16.56
CA ASN A 41 24.70 22.36 -16.92
C ASN A 41 24.83 23.54 -15.96
N HIS A 42 25.20 23.27 -14.72
CA HIS A 42 25.46 24.32 -13.74
C HIS A 42 26.96 24.35 -13.36
N PRO A 43 27.62 25.54 -13.31
CA PRO A 43 29.05 25.59 -13.07
C PRO A 43 29.49 25.12 -11.70
N GLU A 44 28.66 25.29 -10.65
CA GLU A 44 29.01 24.96 -9.26
C GLU A 44 28.38 23.70 -8.71
N THR A 45 27.19 23.31 -9.22
CA THR A 45 26.45 22.14 -8.75
C THR A 45 25.99 21.28 -9.90
N ARG A 46 26.67 20.17 -10.12
CA ARG A 46 26.30 19.17 -11.12
C ARG A 46 25.20 18.29 -10.53
N ARG A 47 23.95 18.65 -10.75
CA ARG A 47 22.80 17.82 -10.33
C ARG A 47 22.46 16.83 -11.44
N GLU A 48 22.20 15.59 -11.01
CA GLU A 48 21.80 14.51 -11.91
C GLU A 48 20.38 14.02 -11.56
N THR A 49 19.58 13.82 -12.59
CA THR A 49 18.25 13.21 -12.46
C THR A 49 18.27 11.88 -13.18
N TRP A 50 18.11 10.80 -12.43
CA TRP A 50 18.15 9.44 -12.93
C TRP A 50 16.75 8.85 -13.02
N VAL A 51 16.41 8.27 -14.16
CA VAL A 51 15.16 7.55 -14.40
C VAL A 51 15.47 6.16 -14.91
N LEU A 52 15.16 5.15 -14.13
CA LEU A 52 15.26 3.76 -14.53
C LEU A 52 14.20 3.44 -15.60
N HIS A 53 14.55 2.79 -16.70
CA HIS A 53 13.63 2.55 -17.81
C HIS A 53 12.42 1.69 -17.40
N SER A 54 12.59 0.73 -16.50
CA SER A 54 11.49 -0.06 -15.94
C SER A 54 10.46 0.76 -15.14
N MET A 55 10.84 1.96 -14.71
CA MET A 55 9.94 2.90 -14.01
C MET A 55 9.14 3.80 -14.95
N VAL A 56 9.40 3.78 -16.25
CA VAL A 56 8.64 4.57 -17.23
C VAL A 56 7.27 3.91 -17.47
N SER A 57 6.21 4.66 -17.23
CA SER A 57 4.82 4.21 -17.45
C SER A 57 4.23 4.72 -18.76
N GLY A 58 4.70 5.86 -19.26
CA GLY A 58 4.19 6.44 -20.49
C GLY A 58 5.11 7.48 -21.09
N LEU A 59 5.03 7.61 -22.41
CA LEU A 59 5.78 8.56 -23.21
C LEU A 59 4.82 9.25 -24.17
N GLU A 60 4.81 10.58 -24.16
CA GLU A 60 3.95 11.39 -25.01
C GLU A 60 4.78 12.42 -25.76
N ARG A 61 4.49 12.58 -27.05
CA ARG A 61 5.05 13.65 -27.87
C ARG A 61 3.95 14.62 -28.25
N PRO A 62 3.71 15.68 -27.45
CA PRO A 62 2.80 16.74 -27.86
C PRO A 62 3.26 17.39 -29.17
N PRO A 63 2.35 18.00 -29.96
CA PRO A 63 2.71 18.75 -31.15
C PRO A 63 3.79 19.80 -30.83
N GLY A 64 4.78 19.91 -31.70
CA GLY A 64 5.90 20.86 -31.55
C GLY A 64 5.41 22.30 -31.46
N GLY A 65 6.05 23.09 -30.59
CA GLY A 65 5.80 24.51 -30.40
C GLY A 65 7.02 25.36 -30.78
N PRO A 66 6.91 26.69 -30.71
CA PRO A 66 8.00 27.61 -31.05
C PRO A 66 9.24 27.46 -30.12
N THR A 67 9.10 26.75 -29.03
CA THR A 67 10.18 26.55 -28.04
C THR A 67 10.99 25.26 -28.22
N GLY A 68 10.65 24.43 -29.23
CA GLY A 68 11.27 23.14 -29.52
C GLY A 68 10.31 21.96 -29.49
N SER A 69 10.84 20.76 -29.68
CA SER A 69 10.07 19.50 -29.60
C SER A 69 10.02 18.96 -28.17
N GLN A 70 8.82 18.65 -27.71
CA GLN A 70 8.58 18.20 -26.33
C GLN A 70 8.41 16.68 -26.24
N LEU A 71 9.02 16.10 -25.21
CA LEU A 71 8.77 14.74 -24.76
C LEU A 71 8.30 14.78 -23.31
N VAL A 72 7.13 14.21 -23.03
CA VAL A 72 6.62 14.01 -21.67
C VAL A 72 6.90 12.58 -21.26
N LEU A 73 7.67 12.40 -20.18
CA LEU A 73 8.03 11.12 -19.61
C LEU A 73 7.30 10.96 -18.28
N ARG A 74 6.38 10.00 -18.21
CA ARG A 74 5.64 9.67 -17.00
C ARG A 74 6.24 8.44 -16.33
N CYS A 75 6.38 8.46 -15.01
CA CYS A 75 6.92 7.37 -14.23
C CYS A 75 5.85 6.67 -13.39
N LYS A 76 6.08 5.38 -13.10
CA LYS A 76 5.22 4.55 -12.23
C LYS A 76 5.19 5.04 -10.77
N ASP A 77 6.16 5.86 -10.36
CA ASP A 77 6.19 6.58 -9.08
C ASP A 77 5.54 7.97 -9.14
N PHE A 78 4.76 8.21 -10.20
CA PHE A 78 3.99 9.43 -10.46
C PHE A 78 4.83 10.70 -10.75
N ARG A 79 6.16 10.58 -10.85
CA ARG A 79 6.98 11.67 -11.35
C ARG A 79 6.69 11.90 -12.84
N VAL A 80 6.62 13.17 -13.23
CA VAL A 80 6.43 13.57 -14.63
C VAL A 80 7.55 14.53 -15.02
N PHE A 81 8.24 14.22 -16.11
CA PHE A 81 9.32 15.01 -16.65
C PHE A 81 8.94 15.55 -18.02
N HIS A 82 9.06 16.85 -18.20
CA HIS A 82 8.87 17.51 -19.50
C HIS A 82 10.23 17.88 -20.05
N LEU A 83 10.66 17.20 -21.10
CA LEU A 83 11.93 17.42 -21.79
C LEU A 83 11.69 18.21 -23.07
N LEU A 84 12.39 19.32 -23.27
CA LEU A 84 12.36 20.13 -24.48
C LEU A 84 13.67 19.95 -25.24
N PHE A 85 13.57 19.50 -26.47
CA PHE A 85 14.70 19.25 -27.37
C PHE A 85 14.85 20.38 -28.38
N PRO A 86 16.08 20.85 -28.67
CA PRO A 86 16.33 21.85 -29.68
C PRO A 86 15.95 21.36 -31.08
N LEU A 87 16.21 20.08 -31.37
CA LEU A 87 15.97 19.45 -32.66
C LEU A 87 14.88 18.38 -32.52
N GLU A 88 13.92 18.40 -33.47
CA GLU A 88 12.84 17.40 -33.50
C GLU A 88 13.37 15.97 -33.69
N ARG A 89 14.41 15.81 -34.53
CA ARG A 89 15.04 14.51 -34.76
C ARG A 89 15.49 13.85 -33.47
N ASP A 90 16.16 14.60 -32.58
CA ASP A 90 16.65 14.07 -31.32
C ASP A 90 15.50 13.63 -30.42
N CYS A 91 14.42 14.41 -30.38
CA CYS A 91 13.20 14.05 -29.64
C CYS A 91 12.57 12.75 -30.17
N VAL A 92 12.52 12.58 -31.51
CA VAL A 92 12.01 11.34 -32.14
C VAL A 92 12.88 10.14 -31.81
N ASP A 93 14.20 10.28 -31.89
CA ASP A 93 15.14 9.20 -31.65
C ASP A 93 15.15 8.77 -30.16
N VAL A 94 15.09 9.74 -29.25
CA VAL A 94 14.95 9.47 -27.79
C VAL A 94 13.61 8.80 -27.51
N HIS A 95 12.50 9.30 -28.04
CA HIS A 95 11.19 8.69 -27.87
C HIS A 95 11.15 7.24 -28.36
N ALA A 96 11.67 6.96 -29.57
CA ALA A 96 11.71 5.62 -30.11
C ALA A 96 12.57 4.67 -29.27
N SER A 97 13.74 5.14 -28.82
CA SER A 97 14.62 4.37 -27.93
C SER A 97 13.95 4.05 -26.60
N LEU A 98 13.36 5.04 -25.93
CA LEU A 98 12.69 4.85 -24.66
C LEU A 98 11.43 3.99 -24.77
N THR A 99 10.69 4.09 -25.86
CA THR A 99 9.51 3.24 -26.10
C THR A 99 9.88 1.75 -26.07
N ARG A 100 11.01 1.38 -26.65
CA ARG A 100 11.50 -0.01 -26.62
C ARG A 100 12.10 -0.39 -25.28
N LEU A 101 12.95 0.48 -24.71
CA LEU A 101 13.67 0.20 -23.47
C LEU A 101 12.76 0.15 -22.23
N SER A 102 11.63 0.83 -22.24
CA SER A 102 10.65 0.84 -21.14
C SER A 102 9.65 -0.32 -21.18
N ARG A 103 9.65 -1.10 -22.27
CA ARG A 103 8.73 -2.24 -22.47
C ARG A 103 9.52 -3.54 -22.69
N PRO A 104 10.09 -4.13 -21.65
CA PRO A 104 10.80 -5.40 -21.74
C PRO A 104 9.83 -6.53 -22.08
N GLU A 105 10.19 -7.37 -23.04
CA GLU A 105 9.40 -8.52 -23.49
C GLU A 105 9.67 -9.77 -22.67
N SER A 106 10.83 -9.83 -21.98
CA SER A 106 11.24 -10.96 -21.19
C SER A 106 11.90 -10.54 -19.87
N TYR A 107 11.84 -11.41 -18.87
CA TYR A 107 12.51 -11.20 -17.58
C TYR A 107 14.03 -10.98 -17.71
N ARG A 108 14.67 -11.53 -18.75
CA ARG A 108 16.12 -11.37 -18.99
C ARG A 108 16.53 -9.93 -19.28
N GLU A 109 15.61 -9.12 -19.76
CA GLU A 109 15.84 -7.70 -20.07
C GLU A 109 15.72 -6.80 -18.83
N LEU A 110 15.12 -7.32 -17.74
CA LEU A 110 14.94 -6.53 -16.52
C LEU A 110 16.27 -6.27 -15.82
N TYR A 111 16.37 -5.13 -15.15
CA TYR A 111 17.60 -4.62 -14.54
C TYR A 111 18.34 -5.66 -13.71
N CYS A 112 17.68 -6.32 -12.75
CA CYS A 112 18.32 -7.27 -11.84
C CYS A 112 18.80 -8.57 -12.51
N LEU A 113 18.34 -8.87 -13.72
CA LEU A 113 18.71 -10.07 -14.47
C LEU A 113 19.60 -9.77 -15.68
N SER A 114 19.60 -8.54 -16.20
CA SER A 114 20.42 -8.09 -17.32
C SER A 114 21.80 -7.61 -16.87
N ILE A 115 21.87 -6.99 -15.71
CA ILE A 115 23.10 -6.53 -15.08
C ILE A 115 23.38 -7.48 -13.93
N ASN A 116 24.21 -8.49 -14.21
CA ASN A 116 24.76 -9.35 -13.18
C ASN A 116 26.16 -8.84 -12.82
N PRO A 117 26.30 -7.91 -11.84
CA PRO A 117 27.61 -7.65 -11.30
C PRO A 117 28.13 -8.96 -10.71
N ASN A 118 29.42 -9.23 -10.82
CA ASN A 118 30.10 -10.35 -10.16
C ASN A 118 29.93 -10.19 -8.64
N THR A 119 28.77 -10.55 -8.15
CA THR A 119 28.39 -10.39 -6.77
C THR A 119 28.78 -11.63 -6.01
N ASN A 120 29.28 -11.40 -4.83
CA ASN A 120 29.60 -12.43 -3.88
C ASN A 120 28.36 -13.33 -3.67
N GLN A 121 28.50 -14.61 -3.96
CA GLN A 121 27.43 -15.61 -3.80
C GLN A 121 26.89 -15.61 -2.36
N GLU A 122 27.78 -15.51 -1.39
CA GLU A 122 27.43 -15.49 0.04
C GLU A 122 26.52 -14.30 0.40
N GLU A 123 26.83 -13.12 -0.11
CA GLU A 123 25.99 -11.92 0.13
C GLU A 123 24.60 -12.08 -0.49
N ARG A 124 24.53 -12.68 -1.67
CA ARG A 124 23.26 -12.94 -2.34
C ARG A 124 22.43 -13.96 -1.57
N GLU A 125 22.98 -15.09 -1.17
CA GLU A 125 22.30 -16.10 -0.36
C GLU A 125 21.83 -15.52 0.98
N LYS A 126 22.69 -14.74 1.63
CA LYS A 126 22.34 -14.02 2.85
C LYS A 126 21.19 -13.03 2.64
N SER A 127 21.13 -12.39 1.48
CA SER A 127 20.04 -11.46 1.17
C SER A 127 18.67 -12.14 1.15
N TRP A 128 18.60 -13.36 0.62
CA TRP A 128 17.36 -14.14 0.55
C TRP A 128 17.00 -14.85 1.85
N SER A 129 17.97 -15.11 2.72
CA SER A 129 17.72 -15.74 4.03
C SER A 129 17.23 -14.80 5.11
N LEU A 130 17.23 -13.49 4.86
CA LEU A 130 16.85 -12.47 5.85
C LEU A 130 15.37 -12.56 6.25
N VAL A 131 14.50 -12.88 5.30
CA VAL A 131 13.05 -12.92 5.49
C VAL A 131 12.53 -14.24 4.91
N LEU A 132 12.04 -15.10 5.80
CA LEU A 132 11.54 -16.44 5.46
C LEU A 132 10.12 -16.62 6.04
N PRO A 133 9.12 -16.99 5.22
CA PRO A 133 7.76 -17.29 5.70
C PRO A 133 7.71 -18.35 6.80
N SER A 134 8.62 -19.35 6.75
CA SER A 134 8.72 -20.41 7.75
C SER A 134 9.00 -19.89 9.16
N GLN A 135 9.77 -18.81 9.29
CA GLN A 135 10.06 -18.17 10.58
C GLN A 135 8.78 -17.55 11.19
N ASP A 136 7.88 -17.04 10.35
CA ASP A 136 6.63 -16.48 10.83
C ASP A 136 5.66 -17.57 11.32
N TYR A 137 5.56 -18.68 10.62
CA TYR A 137 4.80 -19.83 11.10
C TYR A 137 5.36 -20.38 12.41
N GLN A 138 6.69 -20.47 12.56
CA GLN A 138 7.33 -20.86 13.82
C GLN A 138 7.01 -19.87 14.95
N ARG A 139 7.05 -18.56 14.68
CA ARG A 139 6.69 -17.52 15.65
C ARG A 139 5.24 -17.65 16.12
N MET A 140 4.34 -18.05 15.26
CA MET A 140 2.94 -18.35 15.60
C MET A 140 2.76 -19.69 16.33
N GLY A 141 3.85 -20.40 16.64
CA GLY A 141 3.80 -21.70 17.33
C GLY A 141 3.37 -22.87 16.44
N LEU A 142 3.68 -22.81 15.14
CA LEU A 142 3.31 -23.83 14.16
C LEU A 142 4.53 -24.65 13.70
N PRO A 143 4.38 -25.97 13.40
CA PRO A 143 3.16 -26.75 13.54
C PRO A 143 2.76 -27.01 15.00
N ASN A 144 1.49 -27.26 15.23
CA ASN A 144 0.96 -27.62 16.54
C ASN A 144 -0.08 -28.77 16.45
N ASN A 145 -0.82 -29.01 17.50
CA ASN A 145 -1.85 -30.07 17.53
C ASN A 145 -3.13 -29.74 16.72
N LEU A 146 -3.27 -28.51 16.22
CA LEU A 146 -4.42 -28.05 15.41
C LEU A 146 -4.05 -27.90 13.94
N TRP A 147 -2.85 -27.41 13.65
CA TRP A 147 -2.35 -27.06 12.32
C TRP A 147 -1.05 -27.77 12.01
N VAL A 148 -0.97 -28.38 10.83
CA VAL A 148 0.18 -29.17 10.40
C VAL A 148 0.73 -28.67 9.08
N ALA A 149 2.05 -28.80 8.90
CA ALA A 149 2.66 -28.56 7.61
C ALA A 149 2.37 -29.74 6.67
N THR A 150 2.07 -29.45 5.40
CA THR A 150 1.89 -30.46 4.37
C THR A 150 2.83 -30.25 3.20
N ALA A 151 3.37 -31.34 2.66
CA ALA A 151 4.17 -31.35 1.43
C ALA A 151 3.32 -31.63 0.18
N ALA A 152 1.99 -31.64 0.29
CA ALA A 152 1.10 -32.00 -0.81
C ALA A 152 1.25 -31.10 -2.06
N ASN A 153 1.80 -29.88 -1.88
CA ASN A 153 2.10 -28.96 -2.97
C ASN A 153 3.60 -28.80 -3.28
N SER A 154 4.47 -29.68 -2.78
CA SER A 154 5.94 -29.56 -2.92
C SER A 154 6.42 -29.43 -4.37
N GLU A 155 5.71 -30.03 -5.31
CA GLU A 155 5.97 -29.97 -6.75
C GLU A 155 5.03 -29.04 -7.52
N TYR A 156 4.23 -28.24 -6.83
CA TYR A 156 3.21 -27.33 -7.40
C TYR A 156 2.14 -28.00 -8.26
N LYS A 157 1.95 -29.33 -8.11
CA LYS A 157 0.95 -30.08 -8.90
C LYS A 157 -0.47 -29.86 -8.42
N MET A 158 -0.66 -29.61 -7.12
CA MET A 158 -1.97 -29.33 -6.56
C MET A 158 -2.44 -27.91 -6.88
N CYS A 159 -1.54 -26.95 -6.70
CA CYS A 159 -1.77 -25.53 -6.97
C CYS A 159 -0.47 -24.86 -7.38
N ASP A 160 -0.36 -24.41 -8.61
CA ASP A 160 0.85 -23.80 -9.17
C ASP A 160 1.11 -22.37 -8.70
N SER A 161 0.11 -21.72 -8.14
CA SER A 161 0.19 -20.35 -7.60
C SER A 161 0.36 -20.29 -6.08
N TYR A 162 0.27 -21.43 -5.37
CA TYR A 162 0.56 -21.53 -3.95
C TYR A 162 2.02 -21.88 -3.69
N PRO A 163 2.56 -21.59 -2.48
CA PRO A 163 3.88 -22.04 -2.11
C PRO A 163 3.96 -23.57 -1.98
N ALA A 164 5.18 -24.10 -2.06
CA ALA A 164 5.44 -25.54 -1.92
C ALA A 164 5.04 -26.08 -0.54
N GLN A 165 5.29 -25.28 0.52
CA GLN A 165 4.92 -25.61 1.89
C GLN A 165 3.63 -24.89 2.26
N LEU A 166 2.64 -25.66 2.74
CA LEU A 166 1.35 -25.15 3.20
C LEU A 166 1.10 -25.62 4.63
N PHE A 167 0.33 -24.83 5.38
CA PHE A 167 -0.19 -25.23 6.68
C PHE A 167 -1.70 -25.43 6.56
N VAL A 168 -2.16 -26.60 6.97
CA VAL A 168 -3.57 -27.03 6.88
C VAL A 168 -4.06 -27.56 8.20
N SER A 169 -5.37 -27.65 8.37
CA SER A 169 -5.96 -28.28 9.53
C SER A 169 -5.53 -29.74 9.65
N ARG A 170 -5.21 -30.17 10.86
CA ARG A 170 -4.89 -31.57 11.16
C ARG A 170 -5.98 -32.56 10.75
N TRP A 171 -7.21 -32.12 10.70
CA TRP A 171 -8.37 -32.96 10.33
C TRP A 171 -8.59 -33.05 8.81
N ALA A 172 -7.79 -32.38 8.00
CA ALA A 172 -7.87 -32.49 6.56
C ALA A 172 -7.01 -33.66 6.05
N SER A 173 -7.67 -34.73 5.59
CA SER A 173 -6.97 -35.88 4.97
C SER A 173 -6.41 -35.53 3.60
N PRO A 174 -5.43 -36.28 3.06
CA PRO A 174 -4.93 -36.06 1.70
C PRO A 174 -6.01 -36.08 0.61
N ALA A 175 -7.04 -36.93 0.77
CA ALA A 175 -8.18 -36.98 -0.15
C ALA A 175 -9.01 -35.69 -0.09
N VAL A 176 -9.25 -35.17 1.11
CA VAL A 176 -9.95 -33.90 1.33
C VAL A 176 -9.16 -32.73 0.74
N LEU A 177 -7.85 -32.67 0.94
CA LEU A 177 -6.99 -31.63 0.33
C LEU A 177 -7.08 -31.66 -1.20
N MET A 178 -6.99 -32.83 -1.80
CA MET A 178 -7.04 -33.00 -3.25
C MET A 178 -8.44 -32.68 -3.80
N GLY A 179 -9.50 -33.14 -3.17
CA GLY A 179 -10.88 -32.88 -3.59
C GLY A 179 -11.24 -31.40 -3.47
N SER A 180 -10.86 -30.76 -2.36
CA SER A 180 -11.04 -29.32 -2.17
C SER A 180 -10.28 -28.50 -3.22
N SER A 181 -9.02 -28.85 -3.51
CA SER A 181 -8.24 -28.14 -4.52
C SER A 181 -8.90 -28.18 -5.90
N ARG A 182 -9.52 -29.30 -6.27
CA ARG A 182 -10.24 -29.45 -7.55
C ARG A 182 -11.53 -28.63 -7.62
N PHE A 183 -12.14 -28.35 -6.47
CA PHE A 183 -13.37 -27.57 -6.37
C PHE A 183 -13.14 -26.07 -6.15
N ARG A 184 -11.90 -25.64 -5.97
CA ARG A 184 -11.54 -24.23 -5.85
C ARG A 184 -10.87 -23.71 -7.11
N SER A 185 -11.24 -22.50 -7.52
CA SER A 185 -10.65 -21.84 -8.69
C SER A 185 -9.12 -21.87 -8.63
N ARG A 186 -8.47 -22.32 -9.71
CA ARG A 186 -7.02 -22.44 -9.80
C ARG A 186 -6.38 -23.39 -8.77
N GLY A 187 -7.15 -24.31 -8.19
CA GLY A 187 -6.63 -25.23 -7.18
C GLY A 187 -6.33 -24.60 -5.81
N ARG A 188 -6.74 -23.37 -5.60
CA ARG A 188 -6.39 -22.59 -4.40
C ARG A 188 -7.33 -22.94 -3.25
N LEU A 189 -7.05 -24.07 -2.61
CA LEU A 189 -7.82 -24.64 -1.49
C LEU A 189 -7.65 -23.80 -0.20
N PRO A 190 -8.53 -23.98 0.81
CA PRO A 190 -8.39 -23.34 2.11
C PRO A 190 -7.11 -23.72 2.83
N VAL A 191 -6.24 -22.73 3.11
CA VAL A 191 -4.98 -22.93 3.84
C VAL A 191 -4.78 -21.80 4.85
N LEU A 192 -3.93 -22.07 5.86
CA LEU A 192 -3.66 -21.13 6.95
C LEU A 192 -2.82 -19.94 6.48
N SER A 193 -3.27 -18.72 6.83
CA SER A 193 -2.51 -17.47 6.71
C SER A 193 -2.01 -16.99 8.06
N TYR A 194 -2.88 -16.90 9.07
CA TYR A 194 -2.54 -16.41 10.40
C TYR A 194 -3.23 -17.23 11.48
N PHE A 195 -2.50 -17.55 12.55
CA PHE A 195 -3.00 -18.25 13.72
C PHE A 195 -2.88 -17.35 14.96
N HIS A 196 -4.00 -17.12 15.62
CA HIS A 196 -4.09 -16.28 16.82
C HIS A 196 -3.97 -17.14 18.06
N GLN A 197 -2.82 -17.06 18.74
CA GLN A 197 -2.50 -17.95 19.87
C GLN A 197 -3.44 -17.79 21.06
N ASP A 198 -3.94 -16.56 21.32
CA ASP A 198 -4.77 -16.29 22.50
C ASP A 198 -6.18 -16.90 22.40
N THR A 199 -6.79 -16.83 21.21
CA THR A 199 -8.15 -17.35 20.99
C THR A 199 -8.18 -18.70 20.29
N LEU A 200 -7.05 -19.15 19.73
CA LEU A 200 -6.91 -20.32 18.85
C LEU A 200 -7.69 -20.21 17.54
N ALA A 201 -8.28 -19.06 17.27
CA ALA A 201 -8.91 -18.79 16.00
C ALA A 201 -7.88 -18.53 14.90
N ALA A 202 -8.23 -18.80 13.65
CA ALA A 202 -7.34 -18.70 12.52
C ALA A 202 -7.93 -17.93 11.35
N VAL A 203 -7.09 -17.22 10.62
CA VAL A 203 -7.41 -16.69 9.28
C VAL A 203 -6.88 -17.67 8.25
N CYS A 204 -7.79 -18.25 7.49
CA CYS A 204 -7.50 -19.06 6.32
C CYS A 204 -7.86 -18.32 5.04
N ARG A 205 -7.22 -18.70 3.95
CA ARG A 205 -7.44 -18.09 2.64
C ARG A 205 -7.61 -19.13 1.55
N CYS A 206 -8.39 -18.80 0.52
CA CYS A 206 -8.60 -19.65 -0.65
C CYS A 206 -9.07 -18.82 -1.86
N SER A 207 -9.47 -19.51 -2.91
CA SER A 207 -10.25 -18.95 -4.03
C SER A 207 -11.73 -19.33 -3.91
N GLN A 208 -12.57 -18.78 -4.80
CA GLN A 208 -14.00 -19.11 -4.89
C GLN A 208 -14.23 -20.57 -5.23
N PRO A 209 -15.31 -21.19 -4.69
CA PRO A 209 -15.70 -22.53 -5.08
C PRO A 209 -16.28 -22.56 -6.49
N LEU A 210 -16.20 -23.72 -7.14
CA LEU A 210 -16.76 -23.98 -8.46
C LEU A 210 -18.21 -24.47 -8.34
N SER A 211 -19.02 -23.75 -7.55
CA SER A 211 -20.37 -24.15 -7.18
C SER A 211 -21.41 -23.88 -8.27
N GLY A 212 -21.20 -22.88 -9.13
CA GLY A 212 -22.24 -22.48 -10.07
C GLY A 212 -23.59 -22.30 -9.37
N PHE A 213 -24.67 -22.83 -9.94
CA PHE A 213 -26.00 -22.78 -9.33
C PHE A 213 -26.27 -23.98 -8.41
N SER A 214 -25.66 -25.15 -8.67
CA SER A 214 -25.97 -26.41 -7.99
C SER A 214 -24.74 -27.31 -7.77
N GLY A 215 -23.54 -26.87 -8.13
CA GLY A 215 -22.32 -27.66 -7.94
C GLY A 215 -22.00 -27.84 -6.46
N ARG A 216 -21.55 -29.05 -6.09
CA ARG A 216 -21.25 -29.46 -4.72
C ARG A 216 -20.01 -30.34 -4.69
N SER A 217 -19.21 -30.25 -3.61
CA SER A 217 -18.10 -31.16 -3.33
C SER A 217 -18.08 -31.50 -1.84
N GLU A 218 -18.23 -32.77 -1.53
CA GLU A 218 -18.16 -33.27 -0.15
C GLU A 218 -16.78 -33.02 0.45
N GLU A 219 -15.72 -33.18 -0.34
CA GLU A 219 -14.35 -32.96 0.12
C GLU A 219 -14.12 -31.49 0.48
N ASP A 220 -14.69 -30.55 -0.27
CA ASP A 220 -14.55 -29.13 0.04
C ASP A 220 -15.37 -28.75 1.29
N GLU A 221 -16.56 -29.31 1.46
CA GLU A 221 -17.37 -29.17 2.68
C GLU A 221 -16.63 -29.76 3.90
N GLN A 222 -16.00 -30.92 3.74
CA GLN A 222 -15.15 -31.54 4.77
C GLN A 222 -13.92 -30.68 5.06
N MET A 223 -13.34 -30.04 4.04
CA MET A 223 -12.20 -29.11 4.20
C MET A 223 -12.57 -27.91 5.06
N VAL A 224 -13.70 -27.28 4.79
CA VAL A 224 -14.21 -26.15 5.61
C VAL A 224 -14.52 -26.60 7.03
N THR A 225 -15.12 -27.79 7.19
CA THR A 225 -15.36 -28.41 8.49
C THR A 225 -14.05 -28.69 9.25
N ALA A 226 -13.01 -29.14 8.55
CA ALA A 226 -11.69 -29.36 9.15
C ALA A 226 -11.05 -28.05 9.66
N VAL A 227 -11.22 -26.94 8.92
CA VAL A 227 -10.78 -25.61 9.36
C VAL A 227 -11.54 -25.18 10.62
N MET A 228 -12.85 -25.38 10.65
CA MET A 228 -13.67 -25.07 11.83
C MET A 228 -13.24 -25.89 13.05
N LYS A 229 -13.00 -27.20 12.89
CA LYS A 229 -12.52 -28.09 13.98
C LYS A 229 -11.15 -27.70 14.53
N ALA A 230 -10.34 -26.99 13.77
CA ALA A 230 -9.06 -26.48 14.24
C ALA A 230 -9.19 -25.28 15.20
N ASN A 231 -10.40 -24.85 15.50
CA ASN A 231 -10.71 -23.88 16.55
C ASN A 231 -11.67 -24.52 17.58
N PRO A 232 -11.17 -24.99 18.72
CA PRO A 232 -12.01 -25.62 19.74
C PRO A 232 -12.96 -24.66 20.44
N GLY A 233 -12.75 -23.34 20.30
CA GLY A 233 -13.55 -22.29 20.96
C GLY A 233 -14.83 -21.90 20.21
N SER A 234 -15.06 -22.42 18.99
CA SER A 234 -16.23 -22.05 18.18
C SER A 234 -16.77 -23.24 17.38
N ASP A 235 -18.07 -23.32 17.26
CA ASP A 235 -18.81 -24.32 16.48
C ASP A 235 -19.24 -23.82 15.10
N PHE A 236 -18.83 -22.62 14.71
CA PHE A 236 -19.04 -22.04 13.37
C PHE A 236 -17.81 -21.29 12.87
N ILE A 237 -17.82 -20.97 11.59
CA ILE A 237 -16.78 -20.21 10.90
C ILE A 237 -17.40 -19.09 10.07
N TYR A 238 -16.76 -17.93 10.00
CA TYR A 238 -17.09 -16.92 9.00
C TYR A 238 -16.45 -17.27 7.66
N VAL A 239 -17.24 -17.20 6.60
CA VAL A 239 -16.73 -17.19 5.22
C VAL A 239 -16.86 -15.76 4.70
N VAL A 240 -15.71 -15.11 4.51
CA VAL A 240 -15.64 -13.73 4.02
C VAL A 240 -15.33 -13.74 2.53
N ASP A 241 -16.36 -13.49 1.72
CA ASP A 241 -16.20 -13.16 0.32
C ASP A 241 -15.93 -11.66 0.20
N THR A 242 -14.73 -11.31 -0.22
CA THR A 242 -14.31 -9.91 -0.29
C THR A 242 -14.97 -9.13 -1.41
N ARG A 243 -15.65 -9.79 -2.34
CA ARG A 243 -16.33 -9.18 -3.50
C ARG A 243 -17.64 -8.51 -3.11
N PRO A 244 -18.14 -7.57 -3.94
CA PRO A 244 -19.54 -7.18 -3.91
C PRO A 244 -20.44 -8.38 -4.17
N ARG A 245 -21.54 -8.52 -3.43
CA ARG A 245 -22.46 -9.66 -3.53
C ARG A 245 -22.97 -9.90 -4.95
N LEU A 246 -23.30 -8.83 -5.67
CA LEU A 246 -23.77 -8.92 -7.06
C LEU A 246 -22.70 -9.52 -7.99
N ASN A 247 -21.44 -9.16 -7.80
CA ASN A 247 -20.33 -9.70 -8.59
C ASN A 247 -20.10 -11.19 -8.28
N ALA A 248 -20.23 -11.59 -7.02
CA ALA A 248 -20.14 -12.98 -6.61
C ALA A 248 -21.29 -13.81 -7.20
N MET A 249 -22.51 -13.27 -7.21
CA MET A 249 -23.68 -13.90 -7.85
C MET A 249 -23.49 -14.04 -9.36
N ALA A 250 -23.00 -13.02 -10.05
CA ALA A 250 -22.75 -13.07 -11.49
C ALA A 250 -21.75 -14.18 -11.88
N ASN A 251 -20.77 -14.47 -11.03
CA ASN A 251 -19.81 -15.56 -11.26
C ASN A 251 -20.47 -16.95 -11.24
N ARG A 252 -21.65 -17.12 -10.64
CA ARG A 252 -22.38 -18.41 -10.65
C ARG A 252 -22.78 -18.82 -12.06
N ALA A 253 -23.12 -17.88 -12.92
CA ALA A 253 -23.42 -18.17 -14.33
C ALA A 253 -22.20 -18.74 -15.10
N ALA A 254 -20.98 -18.47 -14.62
CA ALA A 254 -19.73 -19.01 -15.17
C ALA A 254 -19.25 -20.28 -14.44
N GLY A 255 -20.12 -20.96 -13.69
CA GLY A 255 -19.78 -22.17 -12.94
C GLY A 255 -18.92 -21.94 -11.69
N LYS A 256 -18.82 -20.69 -11.22
CA LYS A 256 -18.07 -20.24 -10.02
C LYS A 256 -19.05 -19.72 -8.97
N GLY A 257 -18.62 -18.98 -7.99
CA GLY A 257 -19.55 -18.34 -7.06
C GLY A 257 -19.06 -18.30 -5.63
N TYR A 258 -19.89 -18.75 -4.71
CA TYR A 258 -19.63 -18.73 -3.27
C TYR A 258 -20.34 -19.92 -2.59
N GLU A 259 -19.99 -20.18 -1.35
CA GLU A 259 -20.50 -21.27 -0.53
C GLU A 259 -22.00 -21.10 -0.26
N SER A 260 -22.74 -22.23 -0.28
CA SER A 260 -24.14 -22.26 0.13
C SER A 260 -24.25 -22.66 1.60
N GLU A 261 -24.92 -21.85 2.40
CA GLU A 261 -25.19 -22.18 3.82
C GLU A 261 -26.04 -23.44 3.99
N ASP A 262 -26.74 -23.87 2.93
CA ASP A 262 -27.49 -25.14 2.92
C ASP A 262 -26.58 -26.38 2.79
N HIS A 263 -25.40 -26.23 2.17
CA HIS A 263 -24.45 -27.32 1.94
C HIS A 263 -23.29 -27.33 2.92
N TYR A 264 -22.78 -26.14 3.26
CA TYR A 264 -21.69 -25.97 4.23
C TYR A 264 -22.28 -25.77 5.62
N GLY A 265 -22.21 -26.80 6.44
CA GLY A 265 -22.71 -26.71 7.83
C GLY A 265 -21.93 -25.70 8.66
N ASN A 266 -22.66 -24.93 9.48
CA ASN A 266 -22.08 -24.01 10.47
C ASN A 266 -21.16 -22.92 9.88
N ILE A 267 -21.47 -22.40 8.70
CA ILE A 267 -20.84 -21.20 8.16
C ILE A 267 -21.74 -19.97 8.31
N LYS A 268 -21.13 -18.80 8.40
CA LYS A 268 -21.82 -17.51 8.27
C LYS A 268 -21.13 -16.71 7.16
N LEU A 269 -21.88 -16.39 6.13
CA LEU A 269 -21.38 -15.74 4.93
C LEU A 269 -21.39 -14.21 5.08
N HIS A 270 -20.26 -13.57 4.76
CA HIS A 270 -20.09 -12.12 4.79
C HIS A 270 -19.51 -11.62 3.47
N PHE A 271 -20.09 -10.56 2.89
CA PHE A 271 -19.59 -9.89 1.68
C PHE A 271 -18.99 -8.53 2.04
N SER A 272 -17.71 -8.30 1.73
CA SER A 272 -17.00 -7.05 2.09
C SER A 272 -17.12 -5.94 1.06
N GLY A 273 -17.55 -6.23 -0.16
CA GLY A 273 -17.83 -5.21 -1.17
C GLY A 273 -16.62 -4.52 -1.78
N ILE A 274 -15.45 -5.19 -1.82
CA ILE A 274 -14.25 -4.65 -2.48
C ILE A 274 -14.38 -4.89 -3.99
N ASP A 275 -14.32 -3.82 -4.77
CA ASP A 275 -14.41 -3.84 -6.22
C ASP A 275 -13.22 -4.56 -6.89
N ASN A 276 -13.35 -4.84 -8.19
CA ASN A 276 -12.34 -5.55 -8.96
C ASN A 276 -11.16 -4.66 -9.38
N ILE A 277 -10.12 -5.28 -9.92
CA ILE A 277 -8.88 -4.63 -10.34
C ILE A 277 -9.08 -3.51 -11.38
N HIS A 278 -10.10 -3.60 -12.23
CA HIS A 278 -10.37 -2.61 -13.27
C HIS A 278 -10.94 -1.32 -12.67
N VAL A 279 -11.85 -1.45 -11.71
CA VAL A 279 -12.40 -0.32 -10.95
C VAL A 279 -11.28 0.38 -10.17
N MET A 280 -10.40 -0.40 -9.51
CA MET A 280 -9.30 0.14 -8.71
C MET A 280 -8.29 0.91 -9.57
N ARG A 281 -7.94 0.40 -10.76
CA ARG A 281 -7.08 1.11 -11.72
C ARG A 281 -7.69 2.44 -12.16
N SER A 282 -8.98 2.43 -12.51
CA SER A 282 -9.66 3.66 -12.94
C SER A 282 -9.78 4.68 -11.82
N SER A 283 -9.99 4.22 -10.59
CA SER A 283 -10.06 5.07 -9.41
C SER A 283 -8.71 5.71 -9.09
N GLN A 284 -7.61 4.95 -9.22
CA GLN A 284 -6.25 5.49 -9.06
C GLN A 284 -5.94 6.57 -10.10
N GLN A 285 -6.30 6.37 -11.36
CA GLN A 285 -6.10 7.39 -12.37
C GLN A 285 -6.81 8.70 -12.01
N ARG A 286 -8.06 8.62 -11.55
CA ARG A 286 -8.82 9.82 -11.16
C ARG A 286 -8.21 10.57 -9.97
N ILE A 287 -7.69 9.87 -8.95
CA ILE A 287 -7.02 10.55 -7.83
C ILE A 287 -5.70 11.19 -8.27
N LEU A 288 -4.99 10.61 -9.21
CA LEU A 288 -3.81 11.22 -9.80
C LEU A 288 -4.17 12.49 -10.57
N ASP A 289 -5.26 12.47 -11.34
CA ASP A 289 -5.76 13.64 -12.06
C ASP A 289 -6.11 14.78 -11.09
N VAL A 290 -6.67 14.46 -9.92
CA VAL A 290 -6.92 15.44 -8.84
C VAL A 290 -5.61 16.02 -8.29
N GLY A 291 -4.60 15.18 -8.07
CA GLY A 291 -3.26 15.61 -7.59
C GLY A 291 -2.48 16.44 -8.62
N GLU A 292 -2.79 16.30 -9.91
CA GLU A 292 -2.15 17.07 -10.99
C GLU A 292 -2.80 18.44 -11.26
N GLN A 293 -3.97 18.73 -10.69
CA GLN A 293 -4.66 20.00 -10.89
C GLN A 293 -3.81 21.19 -10.41
N ARG A 294 -3.73 22.21 -11.26
CA ARG A 294 -3.05 23.48 -10.90
C ARG A 294 -4.03 24.39 -10.19
N THR A 295 -3.80 24.68 -8.94
CA THR A 295 -4.62 25.66 -8.18
C THR A 295 -6.14 25.38 -8.25
N PRO A 296 -6.62 24.17 -7.89
CA PRO A 296 -8.05 23.91 -7.82
C PRO A 296 -8.69 24.74 -6.70
N SER A 297 -9.96 25.14 -6.88
CA SER A 297 -10.72 25.63 -5.72
C SER A 297 -10.86 24.48 -4.69
N MET A 298 -11.09 24.82 -3.43
CA MET A 298 -11.32 23.80 -2.40
C MET A 298 -12.53 22.92 -2.76
N SER A 299 -13.57 23.50 -3.33
CA SER A 299 -14.75 22.76 -3.79
C SER A 299 -14.42 21.78 -4.89
N ASP A 300 -13.69 22.22 -5.93
CA ASP A 300 -13.31 21.35 -7.06
C ASP A 300 -12.38 20.23 -6.60
N PHE A 301 -11.46 20.53 -5.69
CA PHE A 301 -10.57 19.52 -5.12
C PHE A 301 -11.34 18.44 -4.34
N LEU A 302 -12.25 18.84 -3.45
CA LEU A 302 -13.05 17.90 -2.66
C LEU A 302 -13.99 17.08 -3.52
N LEU A 303 -14.63 17.71 -4.51
CA LEU A 303 -15.50 17.02 -5.47
C LEU A 303 -14.70 16.02 -6.33
N GLY A 304 -13.51 16.40 -6.79
CA GLY A 304 -12.62 15.52 -7.53
C GLY A 304 -12.17 14.33 -6.69
N LEU A 305 -11.82 14.57 -5.43
CA LEU A 305 -11.44 13.51 -4.48
C LEU A 305 -12.59 12.53 -4.25
N GLU A 306 -13.81 13.01 -4.03
CA GLU A 306 -15.00 12.19 -3.86
C GLU A 306 -15.31 11.39 -5.13
N ASN A 307 -15.33 12.03 -6.30
CA ASN A 307 -15.61 11.41 -7.59
C ASN A 307 -14.54 10.37 -7.99
N SER A 308 -13.33 10.47 -7.46
CA SER A 308 -12.31 9.43 -7.69
C SER A 308 -12.74 8.08 -7.12
N GLY A 309 -13.52 8.09 -6.03
CA GLY A 309 -13.89 6.90 -5.27
C GLY A 309 -12.72 6.23 -4.55
N TRP A 310 -11.51 6.78 -4.64
CA TRP A 310 -10.29 6.13 -4.14
C TRP A 310 -10.32 5.88 -2.64
N LEU A 311 -10.62 6.90 -1.84
CA LEU A 311 -10.69 6.75 -0.38
C LEU A 311 -11.83 5.83 0.06
N LYS A 312 -12.93 5.76 -0.70
CA LYS A 312 -14.00 4.78 -0.47
C LYS A 312 -13.48 3.35 -0.66
N HIS A 313 -12.62 3.10 -1.66
CA HIS A 313 -12.01 1.80 -1.88
C HIS A 313 -10.98 1.45 -0.79
N ILE A 314 -10.17 2.41 -0.35
CA ILE A 314 -9.27 2.23 0.80
C ILE A 314 -10.05 1.86 2.06
N LYS A 315 -11.16 2.56 2.32
CA LYS A 315 -12.08 2.25 3.42
C LYS A 315 -12.61 0.81 3.32
N ALA A 316 -13.06 0.37 2.15
CA ALA A 316 -13.61 -0.98 1.96
C ALA A 316 -12.58 -2.07 2.29
N VAL A 317 -11.31 -1.88 1.93
CA VAL A 317 -10.22 -2.80 2.28
C VAL A 317 -9.96 -2.80 3.79
N LEU A 318 -9.95 -1.62 4.42
CA LEU A 318 -9.79 -1.51 5.88
C LEU A 318 -10.97 -2.14 6.63
N ASP A 319 -12.19 -1.89 6.21
CA ASP A 319 -13.40 -2.47 6.83
C ASP A 319 -13.38 -4.01 6.79
N ALA A 320 -12.93 -4.60 5.68
CA ALA A 320 -12.77 -6.05 5.57
C ALA A 320 -11.75 -6.58 6.59
N GLY A 321 -10.61 -5.92 6.74
CA GLY A 321 -9.60 -6.28 7.75
C GLY A 321 -10.12 -6.12 9.17
N VAL A 322 -10.87 -5.06 9.45
CA VAL A 322 -11.48 -4.81 10.78
C VAL A 322 -12.50 -5.89 11.13
N PHE A 323 -13.35 -6.29 10.18
CA PHE A 323 -14.30 -7.38 10.38
C PHE A 323 -13.59 -8.69 10.76
N ILE A 324 -12.56 -9.06 10.01
CA ILE A 324 -11.77 -10.27 10.26
C ILE A 324 -11.07 -10.19 11.62
N ALA A 325 -10.41 -9.08 11.92
CA ALA A 325 -9.71 -8.89 13.19
C ALA A 325 -10.67 -9.00 14.40
N LYS A 326 -11.87 -8.43 14.28
CA LYS A 326 -12.90 -8.53 15.32
C LYS A 326 -13.38 -9.97 15.49
N ALA A 327 -13.65 -10.70 14.42
CA ALA A 327 -14.05 -12.09 14.47
C ALA A 327 -12.99 -12.95 15.21
N ILE A 328 -11.71 -12.74 14.93
CA ILE A 328 -10.60 -13.48 15.52
C ILE A 328 -10.39 -13.12 17.00
N ALA A 329 -10.27 -11.83 17.31
CA ALA A 329 -9.85 -11.37 18.65
C ALA A 329 -11.02 -11.25 19.63
N ASP A 330 -12.19 -10.77 19.21
CA ASP A 330 -13.31 -10.47 20.10
C ASP A 330 -14.29 -11.65 20.19
N GLU A 331 -14.54 -12.33 19.06
CA GLU A 331 -15.50 -13.43 19.01
C GLU A 331 -14.81 -14.81 19.13
N GLY A 332 -13.49 -14.89 18.91
CA GLY A 332 -12.76 -16.16 18.91
C GLY A 332 -13.18 -17.10 17.77
N VAL A 333 -13.63 -16.56 16.65
CA VAL A 333 -14.17 -17.29 15.50
C VAL A 333 -13.18 -17.26 14.36
N SER A 334 -12.84 -18.42 13.80
CA SER A 334 -12.01 -18.52 12.60
C SER A 334 -12.72 -17.97 11.37
N VAL A 335 -11.92 -17.49 10.43
CA VAL A 335 -12.40 -16.85 9.20
C VAL A 335 -11.75 -17.50 7.98
N LEU A 336 -12.54 -17.87 6.99
CA LEU A 336 -12.09 -18.29 5.66
C LEU A 336 -12.32 -17.14 4.69
N VAL A 337 -11.25 -16.58 4.14
CA VAL A 337 -11.28 -15.40 3.26
C VAL A 337 -11.04 -15.78 1.82
N HIS A 338 -11.89 -15.35 0.93
CA HIS A 338 -11.67 -15.52 -0.51
C HIS A 338 -12.21 -14.35 -1.36
N CYS A 339 -11.80 -14.32 -2.61
CA CYS A 339 -12.39 -13.51 -3.66
C CYS A 339 -12.66 -14.39 -4.89
N SER A 340 -12.31 -13.96 -6.10
CA SER A 340 -12.39 -14.83 -7.28
C SER A 340 -11.27 -15.87 -7.29
N ASP A 341 -10.02 -15.40 -7.38
CA ASP A 341 -8.85 -16.28 -7.47
C ASP A 341 -8.00 -16.34 -6.18
N GLY A 342 -8.26 -15.46 -5.22
CA GLY A 342 -7.63 -15.51 -3.90
C GLY A 342 -6.22 -14.88 -3.82
N TRP A 343 -5.78 -14.11 -4.82
CA TRP A 343 -4.44 -13.49 -4.85
C TRP A 343 -4.41 -11.96 -4.78
N ASP A 344 -5.54 -11.26 -4.95
CA ASP A 344 -5.63 -9.79 -4.86
C ASP A 344 -6.35 -9.36 -3.58
N ARG A 345 -7.68 -9.23 -3.60
CA ARG A 345 -8.50 -8.76 -2.46
C ARG A 345 -8.33 -9.61 -1.22
N THR A 346 -8.16 -10.91 -1.38
CA THR A 346 -7.88 -11.84 -0.28
C THR A 346 -6.56 -11.51 0.42
N ALA A 347 -5.50 -11.21 -0.35
CA ALA A 347 -4.22 -10.79 0.20
C ALA A 347 -4.36 -9.47 0.97
N GLN A 348 -5.11 -8.50 0.44
CA GLN A 348 -5.39 -7.23 1.12
C GLN A 348 -6.10 -7.46 2.47
N ALA A 349 -7.21 -8.19 2.47
CA ALA A 349 -8.03 -8.39 3.67
C ALA A 349 -7.28 -9.18 4.76
N CYS A 350 -6.60 -10.26 4.39
CA CYS A 350 -5.81 -11.06 5.34
C CYS A 350 -4.64 -10.27 5.93
N SER A 351 -3.92 -9.50 5.11
CA SER A 351 -2.77 -8.72 5.56
C SER A 351 -3.18 -7.56 6.46
N VAL A 352 -4.26 -6.85 6.13
CA VAL A 352 -4.79 -5.78 6.99
C VAL A 352 -5.23 -6.34 8.33
N ALA A 353 -5.98 -7.45 8.34
CA ALA A 353 -6.38 -8.11 9.58
C ALA A 353 -5.16 -8.51 10.43
N SER A 354 -4.12 -9.07 9.80
CA SER A 354 -2.89 -9.46 10.50
C SER A 354 -2.19 -8.27 11.15
N VAL A 355 -2.10 -7.13 10.46
CA VAL A 355 -1.51 -5.89 11.03
C VAL A 355 -2.34 -5.35 12.19
N LEU A 356 -3.67 -5.42 12.10
CA LEU A 356 -4.55 -4.99 13.19
C LEU A 356 -4.44 -5.89 14.43
N LEU A 357 -4.29 -7.20 14.23
CA LEU A 357 -4.24 -8.20 15.29
C LEU A 357 -2.87 -8.27 15.99
N GLU A 358 -1.78 -8.16 15.23
CA GLU A 358 -0.45 -8.59 15.67
C GLU A 358 0.55 -7.44 15.66
N PRO A 359 1.04 -6.98 16.82
CA PRO A 359 2.06 -5.92 16.92
C PRO A 359 3.34 -6.21 16.13
N TYR A 360 3.74 -7.47 15.99
CA TYR A 360 4.92 -7.86 15.23
C TYR A 360 4.88 -7.37 13.78
N TYR A 361 3.73 -7.43 13.12
CA TYR A 361 3.59 -6.97 11.73
C TYR A 361 3.63 -5.45 11.55
N ARG A 362 3.63 -4.69 12.64
CA ARG A 362 3.82 -3.22 12.66
C ARG A 362 5.29 -2.83 12.79
N THR A 363 6.18 -3.82 12.92
CA THR A 363 7.63 -3.62 12.83
C THR A 363 8.10 -3.70 11.38
N MET A 364 9.25 -3.12 11.06
CA MET A 364 9.83 -3.23 9.71
C MET A 364 10.02 -4.69 9.29
N LYS A 365 10.64 -5.49 10.17
CA LYS A 365 10.88 -6.92 9.89
C LYS A 365 9.57 -7.69 9.75
N GLY A 366 8.62 -7.46 10.64
CA GLY A 366 7.32 -8.12 10.60
C GLY A 366 6.51 -7.81 9.35
N LEU A 367 6.53 -6.55 8.87
CA LEU A 367 5.86 -6.20 7.62
C LEU A 367 6.54 -6.85 6.40
N MET A 368 7.87 -6.91 6.37
CA MET A 368 8.59 -7.62 5.31
C MET A 368 8.19 -9.10 5.27
N VAL A 369 8.12 -9.76 6.43
CA VAL A 369 7.71 -11.17 6.54
C VAL A 369 6.25 -11.37 6.12
N LEU A 370 5.36 -10.47 6.51
CA LEU A 370 3.95 -10.51 6.13
C LEU A 370 3.77 -10.43 4.61
N ILE A 371 4.48 -9.49 3.96
CA ILE A 371 4.41 -9.33 2.51
C ILE A 371 5.04 -10.55 1.81
N GLU A 372 6.18 -11.05 2.28
CA GLU A 372 6.80 -12.26 1.71
C GLU A 372 5.85 -13.46 1.81
N LYS A 373 5.19 -13.64 2.93
CA LYS A 373 4.26 -14.76 3.16
C LYS A 373 2.95 -14.61 2.39
N ASP A 374 2.19 -13.55 2.67
CA ASP A 374 0.81 -13.44 2.21
C ASP A 374 0.66 -12.86 0.79
N TRP A 375 1.69 -12.25 0.25
CA TRP A 375 1.68 -11.69 -1.10
C TRP A 375 2.59 -12.46 -2.04
N VAL A 376 3.88 -12.49 -1.76
CA VAL A 376 4.88 -13.10 -2.64
C VAL A 376 4.70 -14.60 -2.73
N SER A 377 4.71 -15.31 -1.60
CA SER A 377 4.59 -16.77 -1.56
C SER A 377 3.20 -17.25 -1.99
N PHE A 378 2.14 -16.58 -1.56
CA PHE A 378 0.77 -16.93 -1.91
C PHE A 378 0.35 -16.50 -3.33
N GLY A 379 1.28 -16.07 -4.16
CA GLY A 379 1.07 -15.94 -5.59
C GLY A 379 0.27 -14.71 -6.02
N HIS A 380 0.36 -13.59 -5.28
CA HIS A 380 -0.07 -12.32 -5.85
C HIS A 380 0.69 -12.06 -7.14
N LYS A 381 -0.02 -11.72 -8.20
CA LYS A 381 0.55 -11.66 -9.56
C LYS A 381 1.32 -10.37 -9.79
N PHE A 382 2.45 -10.23 -9.10
CA PHE A 382 3.27 -9.02 -9.13
C PHE A 382 3.63 -8.56 -10.54
N SER A 383 4.17 -9.45 -11.38
CA SER A 383 4.58 -9.05 -12.73
C SER A 383 3.43 -8.54 -13.58
N HIS A 384 2.23 -9.10 -13.43
CA HIS A 384 1.04 -8.61 -14.12
C HIS A 384 0.52 -7.31 -13.50
N ARG A 385 0.37 -7.23 -12.17
CA ARG A 385 -0.20 -6.05 -11.49
C ARG A 385 0.67 -4.82 -11.58
N TYR A 386 1.98 -4.99 -11.68
CA TYR A 386 2.96 -3.90 -11.81
C TYR A 386 3.40 -3.62 -13.24
N GLY A 387 2.97 -4.43 -14.21
CA GLY A 387 3.37 -4.29 -15.61
C GLY A 387 4.90 -4.35 -15.75
N HIS A 388 5.54 -5.39 -15.18
CA HIS A 388 6.99 -5.56 -15.26
C HIS A 388 7.45 -5.88 -16.67
N LEU A 389 6.64 -6.63 -17.41
CA LEU A 389 6.86 -6.97 -18.81
C LEU A 389 5.81 -6.31 -19.69
N ASP A 390 6.11 -6.19 -20.99
CA ASP A 390 5.11 -5.83 -21.98
C ASP A 390 4.02 -6.90 -22.03
N GLY A 391 2.78 -6.51 -21.80
CA GLY A 391 1.66 -7.44 -21.64
C GLY A 391 0.31 -6.72 -21.65
N ASP A 392 -0.74 -7.39 -21.19
CA ASP A 392 -2.08 -6.83 -21.16
C ASP A 392 -2.19 -5.72 -20.10
N PRO A 393 -2.39 -4.45 -20.49
CA PRO A 393 -2.50 -3.33 -19.55
C PRO A 393 -3.73 -3.45 -18.65
N ARG A 394 -4.71 -4.30 -18.98
CA ARG A 394 -5.89 -4.55 -18.14
C ARG A 394 -5.56 -5.34 -16.87
N GLU A 395 -4.43 -6.05 -16.86
CA GLU A 395 -3.94 -6.79 -15.70
C GLU A 395 -3.22 -5.89 -14.68
N VAL A 396 -2.81 -4.69 -15.06
CA VAL A 396 -2.16 -3.72 -14.18
C VAL A 396 -3.19 -3.12 -13.22
N SER A 397 -2.90 -3.15 -11.92
CA SER A 397 -3.79 -2.59 -10.89
C SER A 397 -3.05 -2.36 -9.57
N PRO A 398 -3.39 -1.30 -8.83
CA PRO A 398 -2.67 -0.87 -7.62
C PRO A 398 -3.09 -1.67 -6.36
N VAL A 399 -3.05 -3.00 -6.42
CA VAL A 399 -3.57 -3.86 -5.32
C VAL A 399 -2.72 -3.76 -4.06
N LEU A 400 -1.38 -3.92 -4.17
CA LEU A 400 -0.48 -3.73 -3.03
C LEU A 400 -0.41 -2.26 -2.63
N ASP A 401 -0.48 -1.34 -3.59
CA ASP A 401 -0.48 0.11 -3.33
C ASP A 401 -1.63 0.49 -2.38
N GLN A 402 -2.82 -0.10 -2.56
CA GLN A 402 -3.95 0.10 -1.65
C GLN A 402 -3.68 -0.44 -0.25
N PHE A 403 -3.03 -1.60 -0.13
CA PHE A 403 -2.61 -2.14 1.16
C PHE A 403 -1.63 -1.20 1.86
N LEU A 404 -0.61 -0.70 1.14
CA LEU A 404 0.35 0.27 1.70
C LEU A 404 -0.33 1.58 2.13
N GLU A 405 -1.34 2.03 1.39
CA GLU A 405 -2.12 3.21 1.77
C GLU A 405 -2.98 2.97 3.01
N VAL A 406 -3.56 1.77 3.16
CA VAL A 406 -4.24 1.39 4.42
C VAL A 406 -3.27 1.46 5.60
N LEU A 407 -2.04 0.97 5.45
CA LEU A 407 -1.01 1.10 6.49
C LEU A 407 -0.68 2.55 6.81
N TRP A 408 -0.58 3.39 5.78
CA TRP A 408 -0.37 4.83 5.98
C TRP A 408 -1.55 5.47 6.72
N GLN A 409 -2.80 5.15 6.39
CA GLN A 409 -3.99 5.63 7.10
C GLN A 409 -4.00 5.18 8.57
N LEU A 410 -3.62 3.92 8.82
CA LEU A 410 -3.49 3.41 10.20
C LEU A 410 -2.39 4.13 10.98
N ALA A 411 -1.25 4.42 10.36
CA ALA A 411 -0.17 5.17 10.98
C ALA A 411 -0.57 6.62 11.32
N GLN A 412 -1.49 7.22 10.56
CA GLN A 412 -2.06 8.55 10.90
C GLN A 412 -2.95 8.51 12.16
N GLN A 413 -3.65 7.38 12.41
CA GLN A 413 -4.49 7.22 13.59
C GLN A 413 -3.71 6.69 14.80
N PHE A 414 -2.68 5.89 14.56
CA PHE A 414 -1.87 5.23 15.60
C PHE A 414 -0.37 5.53 15.41
N PRO A 415 0.06 6.77 15.59
CA PRO A 415 1.42 7.19 15.23
C PRO A 415 2.52 6.50 16.06
N CYS A 416 2.20 5.99 17.25
CA CYS A 416 3.15 5.29 18.10
C CYS A 416 3.19 3.77 17.88
N ALA A 417 2.28 3.21 17.06
CA ALA A 417 2.13 1.77 16.89
C ALA A 417 3.03 1.16 15.82
N PHE A 418 3.53 1.97 14.88
CA PHE A 418 4.31 1.52 13.73
C PHE A 418 5.78 1.90 13.87
N GLN A 419 6.68 0.91 13.73
CA GLN A 419 8.13 1.10 13.81
C GLN A 419 8.69 1.90 12.63
N PHE A 420 8.02 1.85 11.49
CA PHE A 420 8.44 2.48 10.24
C PHE A 420 7.67 3.77 9.95
N ASN A 421 8.31 4.67 9.24
CA ASN A 421 7.76 5.93 8.78
C ASN A 421 7.16 5.82 7.35
N GLU A 422 6.60 6.92 6.85
CA GLU A 422 6.03 7.04 5.51
C GLU A 422 7.04 6.69 4.40
N ARG A 423 8.31 7.05 4.57
CA ARG A 423 9.36 6.80 3.59
C ARG A 423 9.55 5.31 3.31
N PHE A 424 9.40 4.46 4.33
CA PHE A 424 9.47 3.02 4.16
C PHE A 424 8.40 2.50 3.18
N LEU A 425 7.17 2.97 3.32
CA LEU A 425 6.06 2.57 2.45
C LEU A 425 6.25 3.07 1.01
N LEU A 426 6.73 4.31 0.84
CA LEU A 426 7.01 4.89 -0.48
C LEU A 426 8.17 4.18 -1.20
N ASP A 427 9.26 3.89 -0.47
CA ASP A 427 10.41 3.19 -1.03
C ASP A 427 10.04 1.73 -1.36
N LEU A 428 9.30 1.04 -0.50
CA LEU A 428 8.79 -0.32 -0.75
C LEU A 428 7.93 -0.36 -2.03
N ARG A 429 7.01 0.58 -2.18
CA ARG A 429 6.20 0.73 -3.40
C ARG A 429 7.09 0.92 -4.64
N THR A 430 8.02 1.85 -4.58
CA THR A 430 8.95 2.15 -5.69
C THR A 430 9.77 0.93 -6.07
N LEU A 431 10.28 0.18 -5.09
CA LEU A 431 11.05 -1.04 -5.31
C LEU A 431 10.22 -2.16 -5.94
N ALA A 432 8.92 -2.24 -5.64
CA ALA A 432 8.03 -3.20 -6.28
C ALA A 432 7.84 -2.93 -7.79
N TYR A 433 7.88 -1.66 -8.21
CA TYR A 433 7.82 -1.29 -9.63
C TYR A 433 9.16 -1.38 -10.35
N SER A 434 10.28 -1.16 -9.65
CA SER A 434 11.58 -0.87 -10.27
C SER A 434 12.28 -2.05 -10.93
N CYS A 435 11.95 -3.28 -10.55
CA CYS A 435 12.65 -4.49 -11.00
C CYS A 435 14.18 -4.48 -10.72
N GLN A 436 14.61 -3.73 -9.70
CA GLN A 436 16.02 -3.68 -9.29
C GLN A 436 16.45 -4.91 -8.50
N ASP A 437 15.50 -5.57 -7.86
CA ASP A 437 15.69 -6.78 -7.07
C ASP A 437 14.70 -7.86 -7.52
N GLY A 438 14.98 -9.12 -7.20
CA GLY A 438 14.22 -10.27 -7.71
C GLY A 438 12.92 -10.58 -6.96
N THR A 439 12.74 -10.06 -5.74
CA THR A 439 11.66 -10.47 -4.83
C THR A 439 10.25 -10.36 -5.45
N PHE A 440 9.97 -9.24 -6.13
CA PHE A 440 8.66 -8.97 -6.73
C PHE A 440 8.54 -9.41 -8.18
N LEU A 441 9.54 -10.06 -8.76
CA LEU A 441 9.45 -10.61 -10.11
C LEU A 441 8.66 -11.92 -10.11
N GLY A 442 7.94 -12.15 -11.18
CA GLY A 442 7.11 -13.35 -11.33
C GLY A 442 5.76 -13.25 -10.62
N ASN A 443 4.90 -14.23 -10.86
CA ASN A 443 3.51 -14.26 -10.39
C ASN A 443 3.25 -15.40 -9.40
N SER A 444 4.26 -16.22 -9.11
CA SER A 444 4.17 -17.32 -8.14
C SER A 444 5.55 -17.78 -7.68
N GLU A 445 5.62 -18.53 -6.59
CA GLU A 445 6.85 -19.18 -6.13
C GLU A 445 7.42 -20.14 -7.19
N LYS A 446 6.55 -20.91 -7.84
CA LYS A 446 6.92 -21.81 -8.95
C LYS A 446 7.62 -21.06 -10.08
N GLU A 447 7.06 -19.92 -10.50
CA GLU A 447 7.65 -19.10 -11.57
C GLU A 447 9.00 -18.50 -11.14
N ARG A 448 9.12 -17.99 -9.91
CA ARG A 448 10.37 -17.46 -9.36
C ARG A 448 11.47 -18.52 -9.30
N ARG A 449 11.13 -19.75 -8.91
CA ARG A 449 12.07 -20.88 -8.95
C ARG A 449 12.51 -21.21 -10.37
N SER A 450 11.57 -21.24 -11.33
CA SER A 450 11.89 -21.49 -12.75
C SER A 450 12.81 -20.42 -13.33
N LEU A 451 12.65 -19.17 -12.91
CA LEU A 451 13.53 -18.05 -13.28
C LEU A 451 14.87 -18.06 -12.54
N ARG A 452 15.02 -18.89 -11.52
CA ARG A 452 16.23 -19.00 -10.67
C ARG A 452 16.58 -17.64 -10.04
N LEU A 453 15.58 -16.93 -9.53
CA LEU A 453 15.77 -15.55 -9.05
C LEU A 453 16.70 -15.45 -7.85
N GLN A 454 16.67 -16.42 -6.94
CA GLN A 454 17.57 -16.44 -5.78
C GLN A 454 19.05 -16.63 -6.16
N GLU A 455 19.31 -17.28 -7.28
CA GLU A 455 20.66 -17.50 -7.78
C GLU A 455 21.19 -16.35 -8.63
N ARG A 456 20.29 -15.52 -9.17
CA ARG A 456 20.59 -14.51 -10.19
C ARG A 456 20.38 -13.07 -9.75
N SER A 457 19.71 -12.85 -8.62
CA SER A 457 19.34 -11.52 -8.14
C SER A 457 19.41 -11.43 -6.63
N PHE A 458 19.31 -10.22 -6.09
CA PHE A 458 19.20 -9.97 -4.65
C PHE A 458 17.75 -9.87 -4.21
N SER A 459 17.52 -10.12 -2.91
CA SER A 459 16.25 -9.82 -2.27
C SER A 459 16.13 -8.34 -1.92
N VAL A 460 14.96 -7.76 -2.17
CA VAL A 460 14.62 -6.38 -1.80
C VAL A 460 14.72 -6.15 -0.28
N TRP A 461 14.45 -7.18 0.50
CA TRP A 461 14.43 -7.10 1.95
C TRP A 461 15.79 -6.73 2.54
N SER A 462 16.87 -7.24 1.98
CA SER A 462 18.22 -6.89 2.42
C SER A 462 18.57 -5.42 2.13
N ARG A 463 18.10 -4.88 1.01
CA ARG A 463 18.25 -3.46 0.66
C ARG A 463 17.53 -2.58 1.67
N LEU A 464 16.25 -2.85 1.93
CA LEU A 464 15.45 -2.10 2.90
C LEU A 464 16.02 -2.21 4.32
N TRP A 465 16.49 -3.40 4.70
CA TRP A 465 17.06 -3.63 6.02
C TRP A 465 18.40 -2.92 6.24
N ARG A 466 19.23 -2.85 5.20
CA ARG A 466 20.49 -2.10 5.26
C ARG A 466 20.24 -0.62 5.55
N ASP A 467 19.23 -0.06 4.95
CA ASP A 467 18.88 1.36 5.06
C ASP A 467 17.85 1.64 6.18
N ARG A 468 17.63 0.70 7.10
CA ARG A 468 16.54 0.75 8.10
C ARG A 468 16.52 2.00 8.97
N GLU A 469 17.67 2.64 9.19
CA GLU A 469 17.77 3.85 10.02
C GLU A 469 16.95 5.01 9.46
N LYS A 470 16.93 5.19 8.15
CA LYS A 470 16.12 6.23 7.48
C LYS A 470 14.62 5.97 7.54
N TYR A 471 14.23 4.72 7.87
CA TYR A 471 12.84 4.29 7.94
C TYR A 471 12.28 4.29 9.36
N TRP A 472 13.11 4.58 10.35
CA TRP A 472 12.68 4.57 11.74
C TRP A 472 11.63 5.65 12.01
N ASN A 473 10.55 5.25 12.70
CA ASN A 473 9.56 6.19 13.22
C ASN A 473 9.96 6.62 14.63
N PRO A 474 10.36 7.86 14.87
CA PRO A 474 10.80 8.33 16.20
C PRO A 474 9.67 8.31 17.26
N LEU A 475 8.42 8.31 16.83
CA LEU A 475 7.26 8.21 17.72
C LEU A 475 6.96 6.77 18.17
N TYR A 476 7.56 5.77 17.52
CA TYR A 476 7.29 4.36 17.84
C TYR A 476 7.57 4.02 19.30
N ARG A 477 6.63 3.34 19.94
CA ARG A 477 6.71 2.84 21.31
C ARG A 477 6.33 1.36 21.33
N ALA A 478 7.35 0.50 21.39
CA ALA A 478 7.17 -0.95 21.33
C ALA A 478 6.26 -1.46 22.45
N GLU A 479 6.46 -1.02 23.67
CA GLU A 479 5.65 -1.40 24.82
C GLU A 479 4.20 -0.96 24.68
N GLN A 480 3.96 0.27 24.24
CA GLN A 480 2.62 0.79 24.00
C GLN A 480 1.92 0.03 22.86
N SER A 481 2.63 -0.29 21.77
CA SER A 481 2.09 -1.08 20.66
C SER A 481 1.68 -2.48 21.10
N GLN A 482 2.48 -3.13 21.93
CA GLN A 482 2.18 -4.45 22.51
C GLN A 482 1.01 -4.39 23.51
N THR A 483 1.01 -3.41 24.42
CA THR A 483 -0.06 -3.25 25.41
C THR A 483 -1.40 -2.92 24.78
N GLN A 484 -1.39 -2.12 23.71
CA GLN A 484 -2.60 -1.81 22.94
C GLN A 484 -3.15 -3.07 22.25
N GLY A 485 -2.28 -4.03 21.89
CA GLY A 485 -2.65 -5.28 21.23
C GLY A 485 -3.35 -5.04 19.89
N VAL A 486 -4.63 -5.35 19.81
CA VAL A 486 -5.44 -5.16 18.59
C VAL A 486 -5.71 -3.69 18.33
N LEU A 487 -5.41 -3.21 17.13
CA LEU A 487 -5.74 -1.86 16.71
C LEU A 487 -7.23 -1.77 16.31
N ARG A 488 -7.89 -0.71 16.77
CA ARG A 488 -9.31 -0.44 16.50
C ARG A 488 -9.47 0.92 15.83
N PRO A 489 -9.24 0.99 14.51
CA PRO A 489 -9.30 2.25 13.78
C PRO A 489 -10.74 2.76 13.66
N ASN A 490 -10.86 4.07 13.58
CA ASN A 490 -12.10 4.71 13.15
C ASN A 490 -12.17 4.67 11.63
N THR A 491 -13.21 4.04 11.10
CA THR A 491 -13.39 3.87 9.65
C THR A 491 -14.47 4.78 9.06
N THR A 492 -14.90 5.82 9.79
CA THR A 492 -15.80 6.82 9.23
C THR A 492 -15.12 7.60 8.10
N PRO A 493 -15.85 7.98 7.02
CA PRO A 493 -15.23 8.54 5.82
C PRO A 493 -14.35 9.76 6.06
N TYR A 494 -14.70 10.64 7.02
CA TYR A 494 -13.92 11.84 7.33
C TYR A 494 -12.56 11.56 8.00
N CYS A 495 -12.30 10.34 8.46
CA CYS A 495 -11.02 9.95 9.03
C CYS A 495 -9.97 9.64 7.96
N PHE A 496 -10.40 9.43 6.70
CA PHE A 496 -9.49 9.13 5.60
C PHE A 496 -8.93 10.42 5.00
N LYS A 497 -7.62 10.42 4.78
CA LYS A 497 -6.88 11.56 4.22
C LYS A 497 -6.29 11.19 2.86
N MET A 498 -6.19 12.17 1.96
CA MET A 498 -5.39 12.00 0.75
C MET A 498 -3.91 11.86 1.12
N TRP A 499 -3.26 10.83 0.59
CA TRP A 499 -1.83 10.61 0.80
C TRP A 499 -1.00 11.54 -0.09
N LYS A 500 -0.80 12.78 0.39
CA LYS A 500 -0.09 13.81 -0.38
C LYS A 500 1.33 13.41 -0.75
N GLY A 501 2.06 12.75 0.14
CA GLY A 501 3.42 12.26 -0.12
C GLY A 501 3.50 11.32 -1.33
N LEU A 502 2.42 10.63 -1.64
CA LEU A 502 2.32 9.74 -2.80
C LEU A 502 1.76 10.46 -4.05
N TYR A 503 0.63 11.17 -3.91
CA TYR A 503 -0.10 11.71 -5.09
C TYR A 503 0.31 13.13 -5.48
N SER A 504 1.00 13.86 -4.60
CA SER A 504 1.48 15.23 -4.87
C SER A 504 2.94 15.41 -4.43
N PRO A 505 3.87 14.55 -4.89
CA PRO A 505 5.26 14.55 -4.40
C PRO A 505 6.02 15.85 -4.74
N ALA A 506 5.51 16.66 -5.66
CA ALA A 506 6.11 17.93 -6.04
C ALA A 506 5.86 19.06 -5.00
N GLU A 507 4.84 18.91 -4.16
CA GLU A 507 4.47 19.90 -3.14
C GLU A 507 5.08 19.60 -1.76
N THR A 508 5.49 18.37 -1.53
CA THR A 508 6.21 18.00 -0.32
C THR A 508 7.70 18.30 -0.52
N PRO A 509 8.30 19.28 0.17
CA PRO A 509 9.74 19.36 0.27
C PRO A 509 10.20 17.99 0.79
N ALA A 510 11.21 17.37 0.15
CA ALA A 510 11.91 16.28 0.81
C ALA A 510 12.26 16.78 2.22
N PRO A 511 11.79 16.14 3.29
CA PRO A 511 12.23 16.55 4.61
C PRO A 511 13.76 16.55 4.54
N PRO A 512 14.43 17.62 5.01
CA PRO A 512 15.87 17.58 5.16
C PRO A 512 16.15 16.25 5.86
N ALA A 513 17.24 15.60 5.51
CA ALA A 513 17.67 14.38 6.18
C ALA A 513 17.95 14.74 7.65
N GLN A 514 16.86 14.91 8.41
CA GLN A 514 16.93 15.12 9.85
C GLN A 514 17.33 13.78 10.44
N THR A 515 18.42 13.79 11.13
CA THR A 515 18.74 12.62 11.95
C THR A 515 17.62 12.44 12.98
N PRO A 516 17.36 11.23 13.47
CA PRO A 516 16.40 11.00 14.56
C PRO A 516 16.63 11.93 15.77
N VAL A 517 17.87 12.35 15.98
CA VAL A 517 18.29 13.31 17.03
C VAL A 517 17.76 14.71 16.73
N ASP A 518 17.90 15.20 15.49
CA ASP A 518 17.42 16.53 15.09
C ASP A 518 15.90 16.64 15.15
N PHE A 519 15.19 15.55 14.76
CA PHE A 519 13.74 15.49 14.86
C PHE A 519 13.28 15.48 16.33
N LEU A 520 13.92 14.70 17.18
CA LEU A 520 13.62 14.67 18.61
C LEU A 520 13.90 16.02 19.29
N SER A 521 14.95 16.71 18.86
CA SER A 521 15.27 18.07 19.35
C SER A 521 14.19 19.07 18.95
N SER A 522 13.74 19.05 17.69
CA SER A 522 12.68 19.95 17.21
C SER A 522 11.32 19.67 17.89
N VAL A 523 11.00 18.42 18.17
CA VAL A 523 9.77 18.03 18.91
C VAL A 523 9.86 18.48 20.37
N ARG A 524 11.04 18.38 20.98
CA ARG A 524 11.28 18.84 22.35
C ARG A 524 11.16 20.36 22.47
N GLU A 525 11.74 21.08 21.54
CA GLU A 525 11.63 22.55 21.46
C GLU A 525 10.19 23.00 21.26
N GLY A 526 9.45 22.34 20.34
CA GLY A 526 8.02 22.60 20.12
C GLY A 526 7.15 22.28 21.35
N SER A 527 7.46 21.21 22.08
CA SER A 527 6.77 20.88 23.33
C SER A 527 7.02 21.90 24.43
N GLN A 528 8.28 22.34 24.58
CA GLN A 528 8.64 23.37 25.55
C GLN A 528 7.98 24.73 25.24
N GLN A 529 7.88 25.08 23.95
CA GLN A 529 7.19 26.31 23.54
C GLN A 529 5.69 26.25 23.88
N LEU A 530 5.04 25.12 23.60
CA LEU A 530 3.62 24.92 23.94
C LEU A 530 3.38 24.94 25.46
N GLU A 531 4.26 24.33 26.25
CA GLU A 531 4.21 24.37 27.71
C GLU A 531 4.36 25.80 28.25
N GLN A 532 5.24 26.59 27.62
CA GLN A 532 5.48 27.98 28.00
C GLN A 532 4.30 28.90 27.60
N GLU A 533 3.69 28.67 26.43
CA GLU A 533 2.45 29.35 26.02
C GLU A 533 1.28 29.00 26.93
N LEU A 534 1.16 27.74 27.34
CA LEU A 534 0.12 27.29 28.27
C LEU A 534 0.30 27.92 29.66
N ALA A 535 1.53 28.00 30.17
CA ALA A 535 1.85 28.65 31.42
C ALA A 535 1.52 30.15 31.38
N ASN A 536 1.88 30.84 30.29
CA ASN A 536 1.57 32.25 30.07
C ASN A 536 0.05 32.48 29.99
N GLN A 537 -0.71 31.60 29.34
CA GLN A 537 -2.16 31.69 29.30
C GLN A 537 -2.81 31.44 30.68
N GLN A 538 -2.25 30.56 31.48
CA GLN A 538 -2.69 30.30 32.85
C GLN A 538 -2.39 31.49 33.77
N GLU A 539 -1.24 32.17 33.64
CA GLU A 539 -0.93 33.40 34.38
C GLU A 539 -1.86 34.55 34.00
N VAL A 540 -2.17 34.72 32.71
CA VAL A 540 -3.13 35.73 32.24
C VAL A 540 -4.55 35.41 32.74
N ALA A 541 -4.94 34.16 32.83
CA ALA A 541 -6.24 33.72 33.36
C ALA A 541 -6.32 33.85 34.90
N ALA A 542 -5.20 33.70 35.61
CA ALA A 542 -5.12 33.85 37.05
C ALA A 542 -5.00 35.31 37.52
N GLY A 543 -4.58 36.23 36.64
CA GLY A 543 -4.55 37.66 36.85
C GLY A 543 -5.94 38.29 36.67
N GLY A 544 -6.87 38.00 37.58
CA GLY A 544 -8.16 38.66 37.62
C GLY A 544 -8.03 40.15 37.93
N PRO A 545 -9.03 40.99 37.62
CA PRO A 545 -8.93 42.45 37.67
C PRO A 545 -8.64 42.92 39.10
N ALA A 546 -7.65 43.82 39.23
CA ALA A 546 -7.27 44.49 40.48
C ALA A 546 -8.46 45.24 41.07
N PRO A 547 -8.65 45.27 42.41
CA PRO A 547 -9.76 45.97 43.04
C PRO A 547 -9.59 47.48 42.84
N LEU A 548 -10.71 48.09 42.38
CA LEU A 548 -10.85 49.55 42.25
C LEU A 548 -10.54 50.26 43.56
N GLY A 549 -9.43 50.94 43.60
CA GLY A 549 -9.06 51.84 44.68
C GLY A 549 -9.98 53.08 44.72
N THR A 550 -10.57 53.28 45.89
CA THR A 550 -11.31 54.49 46.29
C THR A 550 -10.56 55.75 45.98
N ARG A 551 -11.08 56.61 45.11
CA ARG A 551 -10.70 58.03 45.00
C ARG A 551 -11.84 58.90 45.53
N GLN A 552 -11.47 59.67 46.56
CA GLN A 552 -12.27 60.71 47.18
C GLN A 552 -12.68 61.80 46.18
N ALA A 553 -13.87 62.31 46.43
CA ALA A 553 -14.54 63.42 45.72
C ALA A 553 -13.88 64.75 46.05
N THR A 554 -13.67 65.62 45.06
CA THR A 554 -13.75 67.09 45.25
C THR A 554 -14.27 67.73 43.96
N GLY A 555 -15.33 68.53 44.12
CA GLY A 555 -15.62 69.76 43.35
C GLY A 555 -16.51 69.67 42.11
N SER A 556 -17.71 69.96 42.30
CA SER A 556 -18.71 70.49 41.29
C SER A 556 -18.30 71.86 40.75
N PRO A 557 -19.08 72.58 39.84
CA PRO A 557 -20.23 72.20 39.01
C PRO A 557 -20.16 72.82 37.57
N ASP A 558 -20.96 72.47 36.63
CA ASP A 558 -22.02 73.24 36.04
C ASP A 558 -22.54 72.76 34.66
N ARG A 559 -23.85 72.69 34.57
CA ARG A 559 -24.81 73.00 33.50
C ARG A 559 -24.76 72.35 32.12
N GLY A 560 -25.90 71.73 31.76
CA GLY A 560 -26.56 71.88 30.47
C GLY A 560 -27.28 70.65 29.97
N ALA A 561 -28.48 70.42 30.41
CA ALA A 561 -29.80 70.28 29.72
C ALA A 561 -29.76 69.63 28.32
N ASN A 562 -30.43 68.52 28.08
CA ASN A 562 -31.77 68.38 27.60
C ASN A 562 -32.05 66.99 26.94
N GLN A 563 -33.12 66.43 27.42
CA GLN A 563 -34.20 65.72 26.70
C GLN A 563 -33.99 64.36 26.03
N LEU A 564 -34.65 63.44 26.67
CA LEU A 564 -35.38 62.29 26.13
C LEU A 564 -36.49 62.70 25.15
N PRO A 565 -37.08 61.80 24.32
CA PRO A 565 -37.94 60.71 24.83
C PRO A 565 -37.93 59.40 23.98
N GLU A 566 -38.16 58.32 24.68
CA GLU A 566 -39.28 57.35 24.65
C GLU A 566 -39.78 56.78 23.32
N GLY A 567 -39.97 55.50 23.39
CA GLY A 567 -41.01 54.73 22.71
C GLY A 567 -40.48 53.51 22.00
N GLY A 568 -40.68 52.36 22.48
CA GLY A 568 -41.92 51.59 22.55
C GLY A 568 -41.78 50.45 21.59
N GLY A 569 -41.76 49.25 22.05
CA GLY A 569 -42.86 48.31 21.98
C GLY A 569 -42.64 47.13 21.06
N THR A 570 -42.51 45.98 21.68
CA THR A 570 -43.31 44.75 21.50
C THR A 570 -43.17 43.87 20.25
N GLN A 571 -42.86 42.62 20.59
CA GLN A 571 -43.55 41.34 20.20
C GLN A 571 -43.27 40.81 18.81
N GLU A 572 -42.78 39.59 18.80
CA GLU A 572 -43.34 38.22 18.78
C GLU A 572 -43.41 37.59 17.37
N GLU A 573 -42.93 36.36 17.35
CA GLU A 573 -43.41 35.20 16.57
C GLU A 573 -43.32 35.25 15.02
N ASP A 574 -42.53 34.40 14.39
CA ASP A 574 -42.75 32.96 14.05
C ASP A 574 -41.39 32.28 13.72
#